data_3e24f3ef3f4708fe499814637d4547b5
#
_entry.id   3e24f3ef3f4708fe499814637d4547b5
#
_cell.length_a   1.000
_cell.length_b   1.000
_cell.length_c   1.000
_cell.angle_alpha   90.00
_cell.angle_beta   90.00
_cell.angle_gamma   90.00
#
_symmetry.space_group_name_H-M   'P 1'
#
loop_
_entity.id
_entity.type
_entity.pdbx_description
1 polymer ?
#
loop_
_entity_poly.entity_id
_entity_poly.type
_entity_poly.pdbx_seq_one_letter_code
_entity_poly.pdbx_strand_id
1 'polypeptide(L)'
;MQRAYFDLTTHQQEEALGLMVKWVLHARRRLGAPPNTPAFDEDVNIYLAYLLLAAIDPRYRTLCDQYVAPHDLDVFQHANRTDLPQLKSLIYRLNADHWLLVLGIFQPARTGGDSPSADATPRTVHEGYGSTYYQFAAAYARQHTTRPGGVSDVLHKLADDFGKYALVLTEVRQDYFHFLEAVSSRQFTQLLKDVNDDEREMCLQRLRDTFLDAYSQWRQSPTAEHQQRLTESAAALQQMDSTFHYAPSIGTAPSVDERPPAA
;
A
#
# COMPACT_ATOMS: atom_id res chain seq x y z
N MET A 1 -2.66 -13.66 -24.88
CA MET A 1 -3.28 -12.68 -24.00
C MET A 1 -2.76 -11.31 -24.41
N GLN A 2 -3.60 -10.45 -24.98
CA GLN A 2 -3.21 -9.10 -25.36
C GLN A 2 -3.05 -8.28 -24.07
N ARG A 3 -1.83 -7.91 -23.71
CA ARG A 3 -1.55 -7.10 -22.51
C ARG A 3 -1.95 -5.66 -22.82
N ALA A 4 -3.03 -5.21 -22.20
CA ALA A 4 -3.44 -3.81 -22.31
C ALA A 4 -2.48 -2.95 -21.48
N TYR A 5 -1.80 -2.00 -22.15
CA TYR A 5 -1.10 -0.90 -21.50
C TYR A 5 -2.01 0.30 -21.52
N PHE A 6 -2.01 1.04 -20.42
CA PHE A 6 -2.94 2.14 -20.22
C PHE A 6 -2.18 3.45 -20.34
N ASP A 7 -2.61 4.29 -21.25
CA ASP A 7 -2.11 5.65 -21.40
C ASP A 7 -2.96 6.55 -20.47
N LEU A 8 -2.55 6.62 -19.20
CA LEU A 8 -3.20 7.45 -18.20
C LEU A 8 -2.77 8.90 -18.36
N THR A 9 -3.71 9.83 -18.26
CA THR A 9 -3.40 11.26 -18.14
C THR A 9 -2.64 11.54 -16.84
N THR A 10 -1.93 12.66 -16.76
CA THR A 10 -1.16 13.04 -15.55
C THR A 10 -2.03 13.03 -14.30
N HIS A 11 -3.24 13.57 -14.38
CA HIS A 11 -4.19 13.58 -13.27
C HIS A 11 -4.60 12.16 -12.85
N GLN A 12 -4.93 11.28 -13.81
CA GLN A 12 -5.25 9.88 -13.54
C GLN A 12 -4.06 9.11 -12.93
N GLN A 13 -2.82 9.45 -13.30
CA GLN A 13 -1.62 8.85 -12.68
C GLN A 13 -1.46 9.28 -11.23
N GLU A 14 -1.73 10.53 -10.90
CA GLU A 14 -1.70 11.04 -9.52
C GLU A 14 -2.77 10.37 -8.65
N GLU A 15 -4.00 10.27 -9.16
CA GLU A 15 -5.10 9.58 -8.47
C GLU A 15 -4.81 8.09 -8.28
N ALA A 16 -4.33 7.41 -9.33
CA ALA A 16 -3.95 6.00 -9.26
C ALA A 16 -2.81 5.76 -8.25
N LEU A 17 -1.81 6.65 -8.23
CA LEU A 17 -0.71 6.57 -7.26
C LEU A 17 -1.24 6.71 -5.83
N GLY A 18 -2.12 7.70 -5.57
CA GLY A 18 -2.76 7.89 -4.27
C GLY A 18 -3.51 6.64 -3.82
N LEU A 19 -4.27 6.03 -4.72
CA LEU A 19 -5.00 4.78 -4.47
C LEU A 19 -4.04 3.63 -4.14
N MET A 20 -2.97 3.45 -4.90
CA MET A 20 -1.96 2.39 -4.64
C MET A 20 -1.23 2.58 -3.31
N VAL A 21 -0.91 3.82 -2.93
CA VAL A 21 -0.36 4.13 -1.59
C VAL A 21 -1.32 3.69 -0.49
N LYS A 22 -2.63 3.99 -0.63
CA LYS A 22 -3.64 3.57 0.34
C LYS A 22 -3.69 2.05 0.50
N TRP A 23 -3.67 1.29 -0.61
CA TRP A 23 -3.67 -0.18 -0.55
C TRP A 23 -2.43 -0.74 0.13
N VAL A 24 -1.24 -0.23 -0.20
CA VAL A 24 0.01 -0.65 0.44
C VAL A 24 -0.04 -0.38 1.95
N LEU A 25 -0.51 0.80 2.36
CA LEU A 25 -0.66 1.15 3.77
C LEU A 25 -1.68 0.25 4.49
N HIS A 26 -2.80 -0.06 3.83
CA HIS A 26 -3.82 -0.96 4.36
C HIS A 26 -3.27 -2.39 4.51
N ALA A 27 -2.61 -2.91 3.48
CA ALA A 27 -1.98 -4.23 3.50
C ALA A 27 -0.96 -4.35 4.65
N ARG A 28 -0.12 -3.35 4.87
CA ARG A 28 0.85 -3.34 5.98
C ARG A 28 0.19 -3.35 7.35
N ARG A 29 -0.91 -2.62 7.53
CA ARG A 29 -1.69 -2.67 8.77
C ARG A 29 -2.27 -4.06 9.02
N ARG A 30 -2.82 -4.72 8.00
CA ARG A 30 -3.35 -6.09 8.10
C ARG A 30 -2.27 -7.09 8.45
N LEU A 31 -1.05 -6.90 7.97
CA LEU A 31 0.12 -7.74 8.30
C LEU A 31 0.77 -7.39 9.66
N GLY A 32 0.13 -6.52 10.47
CA GLY A 32 0.59 -6.20 11.81
C GLY A 32 1.72 -5.17 11.90
N ALA A 33 1.95 -4.39 10.84
CA ALA A 33 2.89 -3.27 10.85
C ALA A 33 2.14 -1.94 11.08
N PRO A 34 1.94 -1.52 12.34
CA PRO A 34 1.20 -0.29 12.64
C PRO A 34 1.94 0.95 12.12
N PRO A 35 1.21 2.05 11.79
CA PRO A 35 1.82 3.33 11.44
C PRO A 35 2.63 3.87 12.62
N ASN A 36 3.61 4.72 12.31
CA ASN A 36 4.46 5.40 13.30
C ASN A 36 5.42 4.49 14.09
N THR A 37 5.78 3.34 13.56
CA THR A 37 6.88 2.51 14.08
C THR A 37 8.10 2.62 13.16
N PRO A 38 9.32 2.41 13.67
CA PRO A 38 10.52 2.33 12.82
C PRO A 38 10.44 1.28 11.71
N ALA A 39 9.57 0.26 11.89
CA ALA A 39 9.30 -0.77 10.90
C ALA A 39 8.31 -0.36 9.81
N PHE A 40 7.78 0.86 9.84
CA PHE A 40 6.73 1.30 8.90
C PHE A 40 7.29 2.01 7.66
N ASP A 41 8.45 1.79 7.23
CA ASP A 41 9.16 2.20 6.00
C ASP A 41 8.32 3.00 4.99
N GLU A 42 8.02 4.27 5.29
CA GLU A 42 7.13 5.12 4.45
C GLU A 42 7.69 5.30 3.05
N ASP A 43 8.99 5.44 2.92
CA ASP A 43 9.72 5.54 1.67
C ASP A 43 9.56 4.27 0.81
N VAL A 44 9.58 3.09 1.43
CA VAL A 44 9.32 1.81 0.75
C VAL A 44 7.86 1.70 0.33
N ASN A 45 6.90 2.17 1.15
CA ASN A 45 5.49 2.16 0.77
C ASN A 45 5.23 2.99 -0.49
N ILE A 46 5.86 4.16 -0.58
CA ILE A 46 5.80 5.00 -1.76
C ILE A 46 6.45 4.30 -2.96
N TYR A 47 7.59 3.65 -2.76
CA TYR A 47 8.26 2.89 -3.82
C TYR A 47 7.37 1.76 -4.36
N LEU A 48 6.74 0.97 -3.48
CA LEU A 48 5.83 -0.12 -3.89
C LEU A 48 4.64 0.40 -4.69
N ALA A 49 4.06 1.52 -4.28
CA ALA A 49 2.96 2.15 -5.01
C ALA A 49 3.41 2.62 -6.42
N TYR A 50 4.58 3.25 -6.53
CA TYR A 50 5.16 3.59 -7.83
C TYR A 50 5.47 2.38 -8.68
N LEU A 51 5.93 1.27 -8.10
CA LEU A 51 6.20 0.02 -8.81
C LEU A 51 4.92 -0.58 -9.40
N LEU A 52 3.82 -0.58 -8.63
CA LEU A 52 2.51 -1.03 -9.12
C LEU A 52 2.02 -0.17 -10.30
N LEU A 53 2.17 1.16 -10.21
CA LEU A 53 1.82 2.07 -11.29
C LEU A 53 2.74 1.88 -12.50
N ALA A 54 4.05 1.75 -12.30
CA ALA A 54 5.02 1.52 -13.36
C ALA A 54 4.75 0.22 -14.13
N ALA A 55 4.27 -0.82 -13.46
CA ALA A 55 3.98 -2.12 -14.08
C ALA A 55 2.93 -2.04 -15.22
N ILE A 56 2.15 -0.96 -15.27
CA ILE A 56 1.18 -0.69 -16.37
C ILE A 56 1.66 0.38 -17.36
N ASP A 57 2.78 1.05 -17.09
CA ASP A 57 3.34 2.08 -17.98
C ASP A 57 4.08 1.43 -19.17
N PRO A 58 3.74 1.77 -20.42
CA PRO A 58 4.42 1.26 -21.61
C PRO A 58 5.93 1.51 -21.60
N ARG A 59 6.37 2.65 -21.02
CA ARG A 59 7.81 3.02 -20.96
C ARG A 59 8.57 2.10 -20.02
N TYR A 60 8.01 1.80 -18.85
CA TYR A 60 8.60 0.84 -17.92
C TYR A 60 8.68 -0.55 -18.54
N ARG A 61 7.64 -0.96 -19.28
CA ARG A 61 7.63 -2.21 -20.02
C ARG A 61 8.77 -2.29 -21.02
N THR A 62 9.01 -1.24 -21.81
CA THR A 62 10.10 -1.21 -22.79
C THR A 62 11.46 -1.41 -22.10
N LEU A 63 11.67 -0.81 -20.92
CA LEU A 63 12.87 -1.04 -20.13
C LEU A 63 12.97 -2.50 -19.62
N CYS A 64 11.86 -3.07 -19.17
CA CYS A 64 11.83 -4.48 -18.77
C CYS A 64 12.14 -5.42 -19.95
N ASP A 65 11.56 -5.20 -21.10
CA ASP A 65 11.82 -5.99 -22.32
C ASP A 65 13.30 -5.93 -22.75
N GLN A 66 13.98 -4.83 -22.42
CA GLN A 66 15.40 -4.62 -22.76
C GLN A 66 16.37 -5.24 -21.74
N TYR A 67 16.06 -5.20 -20.44
CA TYR A 67 17.02 -5.47 -19.38
C TYR A 67 16.62 -6.58 -18.41
N VAL A 68 15.36 -6.99 -18.37
CA VAL A 68 14.95 -8.14 -17.54
C VAL A 68 15.30 -9.43 -18.29
N ALA A 69 16.06 -10.30 -17.62
CA ALA A 69 16.50 -11.55 -18.19
C ALA A 69 16.06 -12.75 -17.34
N PRO A 70 15.78 -13.92 -17.97
CA PRO A 70 15.32 -15.10 -17.26
C PRO A 70 16.44 -15.78 -16.44
N HIS A 71 17.70 -15.54 -16.78
CA HIS A 71 18.85 -16.16 -16.14
C HIS A 71 19.80 -15.12 -15.54
N ASP A 72 20.34 -15.43 -14.36
CA ASP A 72 21.26 -14.54 -13.64
C ASP A 72 22.48 -14.15 -14.49
N LEU A 73 23.01 -15.11 -15.25
CA LEU A 73 24.17 -14.86 -16.10
C LEU A 73 23.89 -13.74 -17.12
N ASP A 74 22.69 -13.72 -17.69
CA ASP A 74 22.31 -12.68 -18.67
C ASP A 74 22.16 -11.32 -17.98
N VAL A 75 21.63 -11.27 -16.76
CA VAL A 75 21.55 -10.04 -15.96
C VAL A 75 22.95 -9.48 -15.71
N PHE A 76 23.90 -10.34 -15.28
CA PHE A 76 25.29 -9.93 -15.07
C PHE A 76 25.97 -9.50 -16.36
N GLN A 77 25.71 -10.18 -17.48
CA GLN A 77 26.24 -9.78 -18.79
C GLN A 77 25.70 -8.42 -19.23
N HIS A 78 24.40 -8.16 -19.05
CA HIS A 78 23.80 -6.85 -19.35
C HIS A 78 24.45 -5.75 -18.50
N ALA A 79 24.61 -5.97 -17.19
CA ALA A 79 25.25 -5.00 -16.31
C ALA A 79 26.74 -4.78 -16.65
N ASN A 80 27.45 -5.79 -17.14
CA ASN A 80 28.89 -5.69 -17.50
C ASN A 80 29.13 -5.06 -18.86
N ARG A 81 28.11 -4.87 -19.71
CA ARG A 81 28.23 -4.16 -21.00
C ARG A 81 28.34 -2.65 -20.86
N THR A 82 28.20 -2.10 -19.67
CA THR A 82 28.30 -0.69 -19.39
C THR A 82 29.19 -0.41 -18.19
N ASP A 83 29.90 0.70 -18.22
CA ASP A 83 30.66 1.20 -17.06
C ASP A 83 29.91 2.26 -16.25
N LEU A 84 28.70 2.66 -16.71
CA LEU A 84 27.89 3.67 -16.04
C LEU A 84 27.18 3.10 -14.80
N PRO A 85 27.52 3.56 -13.58
CA PRO A 85 26.89 3.05 -12.35
C PRO A 85 25.37 3.21 -12.32
N GLN A 86 24.85 4.30 -12.92
CA GLN A 86 23.41 4.57 -13.02
C GLN A 86 22.69 3.49 -13.81
N LEU A 87 23.29 3.06 -14.96
CA LEU A 87 22.70 2.03 -15.80
C LEU A 87 22.82 0.65 -15.15
N LYS A 88 23.95 0.35 -14.48
CA LYS A 88 24.07 -0.87 -13.68
C LYS A 88 23.01 -0.95 -12.58
N SER A 89 22.84 0.15 -11.82
CA SER A 89 21.80 0.24 -10.80
C SER A 89 20.41 0.02 -11.39
N LEU A 90 20.09 0.60 -12.55
CA LEU A 90 18.81 0.42 -13.23
C LEU A 90 18.59 -1.04 -13.64
N ILE A 91 19.56 -1.70 -14.25
CA ILE A 91 19.46 -3.09 -14.71
C ILE A 91 19.14 -4.01 -13.52
N TYR A 92 19.93 -3.93 -12.44
CA TYR A 92 19.69 -4.75 -11.26
C TYR A 92 18.35 -4.44 -10.59
N ARG A 93 17.96 -3.15 -10.50
CA ARG A 93 16.66 -2.75 -9.97
C ARG A 93 15.50 -3.34 -10.76
N LEU A 94 15.51 -3.25 -12.09
CA LEU A 94 14.45 -3.80 -12.93
C LEU A 94 14.28 -5.31 -12.76
N ASN A 95 15.38 -6.06 -12.58
CA ASN A 95 15.31 -7.50 -12.33
C ASN A 95 14.80 -7.81 -10.92
N ALA A 96 15.17 -7.01 -9.91
CA ALA A 96 14.63 -7.14 -8.56
C ALA A 96 13.13 -6.80 -8.52
N ASP A 97 12.72 -5.69 -9.13
CA ASP A 97 11.32 -5.26 -9.28
C ASP A 97 10.48 -6.35 -9.96
N HIS A 98 11.03 -6.98 -11.02
CA HIS A 98 10.39 -8.08 -11.71
C HIS A 98 10.08 -9.24 -10.75
N TRP A 99 11.07 -9.70 -9.98
CA TRP A 99 10.85 -10.78 -9.00
C TRP A 99 9.87 -10.39 -7.91
N LEU A 100 9.92 -9.14 -7.44
CA LEU A 100 8.99 -8.64 -6.43
C LEU A 100 7.54 -8.64 -6.93
N LEU A 101 7.30 -8.19 -8.17
CA LEU A 101 5.99 -8.24 -8.81
C LEU A 101 5.55 -9.69 -9.10
N VAL A 102 6.44 -10.54 -9.58
CA VAL A 102 6.12 -11.95 -9.85
C VAL A 102 5.66 -12.63 -8.57
N LEU A 103 6.43 -12.52 -7.49
CA LEU A 103 6.14 -13.23 -6.25
C LEU A 103 5.00 -12.60 -5.44
N GLY A 104 4.81 -11.28 -5.55
CA GLY A 104 3.77 -10.57 -4.82
C GLY A 104 2.42 -10.54 -5.55
N ILE A 105 2.43 -10.25 -6.84
CA ILE A 105 1.21 -10.01 -7.62
C ILE A 105 0.83 -11.21 -8.48
N PHE A 106 1.78 -11.79 -9.23
CA PHE A 106 1.44 -12.76 -10.27
C PHE A 106 1.49 -14.22 -9.79
N GLN A 107 2.34 -14.56 -8.84
CA GLN A 107 2.47 -15.89 -8.26
C GLN A 107 2.28 -15.83 -6.74
N PRO A 108 1.06 -15.71 -6.23
CA PRO A 108 0.82 -15.66 -4.80
C PRO A 108 1.31 -16.94 -4.12
N ALA A 109 1.71 -16.83 -2.86
CA ALA A 109 1.99 -18.00 -2.03
C ALA A 109 0.75 -18.92 -2.09
N ARG A 110 0.94 -20.16 -2.52
CA ARG A 110 -0.14 -21.16 -2.61
C ARG A 110 -0.60 -21.48 -1.19
N THR A 111 -1.77 -21.01 -0.82
CA THR A 111 -2.46 -21.43 0.40
C THR A 111 -3.19 -22.73 0.08
N GLY A 112 -2.59 -23.87 0.48
CA GLY A 112 -3.25 -25.16 0.46
C GLY A 112 -2.68 -26.16 -0.52
N GLY A 113 -2.15 -27.24 -0.02
CA GLY A 113 -2.28 -28.65 -0.39
C GLY A 113 -1.74 -29.17 -1.73
N ASP A 114 -1.47 -28.35 -2.70
CA ASP A 114 -0.90 -28.82 -3.96
C ASP A 114 0.61 -29.00 -3.82
N SER A 115 1.06 -30.23 -3.89
CA SER A 115 2.49 -30.56 -3.95
C SER A 115 3.16 -29.74 -5.06
N PRO A 116 4.30 -29.09 -4.78
CA PRO A 116 5.06 -28.42 -5.82
C PRO A 116 5.41 -29.46 -6.88
N SER A 117 5.26 -29.09 -8.16
CA SER A 117 5.85 -29.88 -9.25
C SER A 117 7.32 -30.09 -8.90
N ALA A 118 7.83 -31.33 -9.05
CA ALA A 118 9.19 -31.68 -8.68
C ALA A 118 10.27 -30.80 -9.37
N ASP A 119 9.89 -30.13 -10.45
CA ASP A 119 10.78 -29.24 -11.25
C ASP A 119 10.59 -27.73 -10.94
N ALA A 120 9.72 -27.36 -9.98
CA ALA A 120 9.49 -25.95 -9.67
C ALA A 120 10.59 -25.41 -8.74
N THR A 121 11.31 -24.39 -9.19
CA THR A 121 12.29 -23.66 -8.34
C THR A 121 11.58 -23.12 -7.09
N PRO A 122 12.10 -23.39 -5.88
CA PRO A 122 11.50 -22.90 -4.64
C PRO A 122 11.36 -21.37 -4.62
N ARG A 123 10.26 -20.87 -4.07
CA ARG A 123 10.01 -19.41 -3.91
C ARG A 123 11.18 -18.69 -3.22
N THR A 124 11.79 -19.33 -2.22
CA THR A 124 12.93 -18.78 -1.47
C THR A 124 14.15 -18.50 -2.34
N VAL A 125 14.35 -19.25 -3.41
CA VAL A 125 15.44 -18.99 -4.38
C VAL A 125 15.16 -17.71 -5.15
N HIS A 126 13.94 -17.52 -5.63
CA HIS A 126 13.55 -16.28 -6.33
C HIS A 126 13.55 -15.06 -5.40
N GLU A 127 13.18 -15.21 -4.13
CA GLU A 127 13.33 -14.16 -3.11
C GLU A 127 14.81 -13.81 -2.91
N GLY A 128 15.70 -14.82 -2.92
CA GLY A 128 17.15 -14.63 -2.86
C GLY A 128 17.69 -13.84 -4.06
N TYR A 129 17.22 -14.12 -5.27
CA TYR A 129 17.59 -13.36 -6.46
C TYR A 129 17.13 -11.90 -6.36
N GLY A 130 15.87 -11.66 -6.02
CA GLY A 130 15.32 -10.32 -5.89
C GLY A 130 16.07 -9.49 -4.84
N SER A 131 16.33 -10.08 -3.66
CA SER A 131 17.13 -9.45 -2.59
C SER A 131 18.55 -9.10 -3.06
N THR A 132 19.25 -10.05 -3.70
CA THR A 132 20.62 -9.83 -4.22
C THR A 132 20.66 -8.72 -5.27
N TYR A 133 19.70 -8.69 -6.18
CA TYR A 133 19.65 -7.64 -7.20
C TYR A 133 19.38 -6.26 -6.59
N TYR A 134 18.52 -6.15 -5.58
CA TYR A 134 18.34 -4.88 -4.86
C TYR A 134 19.63 -4.45 -4.14
N GLN A 135 20.41 -5.38 -3.56
CA GLN A 135 21.70 -5.04 -2.96
C GLN A 135 22.67 -4.46 -3.98
N PHE A 136 22.79 -5.10 -5.16
CA PHE A 136 23.65 -4.58 -6.23
C PHE A 136 23.14 -3.22 -6.75
N ALA A 137 21.83 -3.09 -6.96
CA ALA A 137 21.23 -1.83 -7.38
C ALA A 137 21.53 -0.69 -6.40
N ALA A 138 21.41 -0.95 -5.09
CA ALA A 138 21.73 -0.01 -4.03
C ALA A 138 23.21 0.37 -4.01
N ALA A 139 24.11 -0.63 -4.15
CA ALA A 139 25.55 -0.40 -4.16
C ALA A 139 25.97 0.50 -5.34
N TYR A 140 25.44 0.29 -6.53
CA TYR A 140 25.69 1.16 -7.68
C TYR A 140 24.99 2.52 -7.56
N ALA A 141 23.79 2.60 -6.95
CA ALA A 141 23.13 3.89 -6.70
C ALA A 141 23.96 4.81 -5.80
N ARG A 142 24.62 4.28 -4.78
CA ARG A 142 25.50 5.03 -3.89
C ARG A 142 26.71 5.68 -4.60
N GLN A 143 27.19 5.09 -5.69
CA GLN A 143 28.33 5.63 -6.42
C GLN A 143 28.02 6.96 -7.13
N HIS A 144 26.77 7.26 -7.39
CA HIS A 144 26.36 8.47 -8.09
C HIS A 144 25.42 9.39 -7.26
N THR A 145 24.98 8.96 -6.08
CA THR A 145 24.10 9.76 -5.20
C THR A 145 24.59 9.69 -3.77
N THR A 146 25.04 10.83 -3.25
CA THR A 146 25.55 10.95 -1.88
C THR A 146 24.50 11.42 -0.87
N ARG A 147 23.23 11.59 -1.27
CA ARG A 147 22.17 12.04 -0.36
C ARG A 147 21.77 10.94 0.61
N PRO A 148 21.83 11.16 1.93
CA PRO A 148 21.21 10.29 2.93
C PRO A 148 19.68 10.22 2.68
N GLY A 149 19.08 9.04 2.86
CA GLY A 149 17.64 8.84 2.62
C GLY A 149 17.24 8.78 1.15
N GLY A 150 18.19 8.54 0.25
CA GLY A 150 17.95 8.43 -1.18
C GLY A 150 17.49 7.03 -1.61
N VAL A 151 17.33 6.87 -2.94
CA VAL A 151 16.90 5.60 -3.56
C VAL A 151 17.75 4.41 -3.10
N SER A 152 19.06 4.58 -2.84
CA SER A 152 19.92 3.52 -2.32
C SER A 152 19.42 2.94 -0.99
N ASP A 153 18.93 3.79 -0.08
CA ASP A 153 18.49 3.33 1.25
C ASP A 153 17.15 2.56 1.13
N VAL A 154 16.27 3.01 0.25
CA VAL A 154 15.03 2.28 -0.08
C VAL A 154 15.34 0.90 -0.67
N LEU A 155 16.28 0.83 -1.62
CA LEU A 155 16.70 -0.45 -2.24
C LEU A 155 17.34 -1.39 -1.22
N HIS A 156 18.12 -0.90 -0.25
CA HIS A 156 18.63 -1.73 0.85
C HIS A 156 17.51 -2.29 1.73
N LYS A 157 16.54 -1.47 2.13
CA LYS A 157 15.39 -1.95 2.90
C LYS A 157 14.60 -3.03 2.15
N LEU A 158 14.42 -2.84 0.83
CA LEU A 158 13.77 -3.84 -0.03
C LEU A 158 14.59 -5.13 -0.12
N ALA A 159 15.91 -5.05 -0.14
CA ALA A 159 16.78 -6.22 -0.14
C ALA A 159 16.72 -6.98 1.18
N ASP A 160 16.80 -6.26 2.31
CA ASP A 160 16.85 -6.86 3.64
C ASP A 160 15.54 -7.60 4.00
N ASP A 161 14.40 -7.04 3.62
CA ASP A 161 13.07 -7.54 3.96
C ASP A 161 12.26 -7.97 2.71
N PHE A 162 12.90 -8.47 1.64
CA PHE A 162 12.27 -8.77 0.36
C PHE A 162 10.98 -9.59 0.48
N GLY A 163 11.02 -10.68 1.24
CA GLY A 163 9.87 -11.56 1.46
C GLY A 163 8.69 -10.84 2.13
N LYS A 164 8.95 -9.93 3.07
CA LYS A 164 7.95 -9.11 3.73
C LYS A 164 7.23 -8.20 2.72
N TYR A 165 7.96 -7.56 1.83
CA TYR A 165 7.36 -6.68 0.82
C TYR A 165 6.62 -7.45 -0.27
N ALA A 166 7.10 -8.66 -0.63
CA ALA A 166 6.35 -9.57 -1.48
C ALA A 166 5.00 -9.98 -0.85
N LEU A 167 4.95 -10.18 0.47
CA LEU A 167 3.69 -10.44 1.19
C LEU A 167 2.77 -9.21 1.18
N VAL A 168 3.31 -8.00 1.37
CA VAL A 168 2.51 -6.76 1.25
C VAL A 168 1.85 -6.67 -0.12
N LEU A 169 2.59 -6.94 -1.20
CA LEU A 169 2.02 -6.96 -2.55
C LEU A 169 1.00 -8.08 -2.75
N THR A 170 1.16 -9.23 -2.09
CA THR A 170 0.17 -10.32 -2.13
C THR A 170 -1.17 -9.87 -1.51
N GLU A 171 -1.15 -9.09 -0.44
CA GLU A 171 -2.34 -8.51 0.16
C GLU A 171 -3.01 -7.46 -0.73
N VAL A 172 -2.23 -6.70 -1.51
CA VAL A 172 -2.74 -5.69 -2.46
C VAL A 172 -3.26 -6.32 -3.75
N ARG A 173 -2.93 -7.56 -4.03
CA ARG A 173 -3.13 -8.22 -5.32
C ARG A 173 -4.59 -8.12 -5.84
N GLN A 174 -5.57 -8.39 -4.98
CA GLN A 174 -6.99 -8.40 -5.40
C GLN A 174 -7.44 -7.00 -5.83
N ASP A 175 -7.13 -5.98 -5.04
CA ASP A 175 -7.44 -4.58 -5.32
C ASP A 175 -6.75 -4.12 -6.62
N TYR A 176 -5.50 -4.53 -6.82
CA TYR A 176 -4.73 -4.23 -8.01
C TYR A 176 -5.33 -4.84 -9.28
N PHE A 177 -5.78 -6.09 -9.26
CA PHE A 177 -6.46 -6.69 -10.42
C PHE A 177 -7.81 -6.04 -10.70
N HIS A 178 -8.58 -5.72 -9.67
CA HIS A 178 -9.83 -4.98 -9.82
C HIS A 178 -9.59 -3.60 -10.49
N PHE A 179 -8.54 -2.89 -10.06
CA PHE A 179 -8.10 -1.66 -10.70
C PHE A 179 -7.76 -1.86 -12.19
N LEU A 180 -7.00 -2.90 -12.54
CA LEU A 180 -6.63 -3.19 -13.93
C LEU A 180 -7.89 -3.46 -14.80
N GLU A 181 -8.88 -4.14 -14.26
CA GLU A 181 -10.17 -4.37 -14.95
C GLU A 181 -10.92 -3.06 -15.16
N ALA A 182 -11.00 -2.21 -14.14
CA ALA A 182 -11.67 -0.92 -14.21
C ALA A 182 -11.00 0.01 -15.23
N VAL A 183 -9.67 0.09 -15.24
CA VAL A 183 -8.93 0.90 -16.21
C VAL A 183 -9.13 0.37 -17.63
N SER A 184 -9.10 -0.94 -17.83
CA SER A 184 -9.29 -1.55 -19.16
C SER A 184 -10.71 -1.36 -19.70
N SER A 185 -11.72 -1.31 -18.84
CA SER A 185 -13.12 -1.10 -19.20
C SER A 185 -13.53 0.38 -19.26
N ARG A 186 -12.60 1.32 -19.08
CA ARG A 186 -12.86 2.77 -18.95
C ARG A 186 -13.75 3.16 -17.74
N GLN A 187 -13.86 2.30 -16.75
CA GLN A 187 -14.60 2.52 -15.51
C GLN A 187 -13.73 3.10 -14.39
N PHE A 188 -12.53 3.57 -14.70
CA PHE A 188 -11.56 4.06 -13.72
C PHE A 188 -12.11 5.18 -12.83
N THR A 189 -12.82 6.16 -13.43
CA THR A 189 -13.43 7.26 -12.66
C THR A 189 -14.48 6.76 -11.67
N GLN A 190 -15.25 5.71 -12.04
CA GLN A 190 -16.24 5.12 -11.14
C GLN A 190 -15.55 4.37 -9.99
N LEU A 191 -14.51 3.58 -10.27
CA LEU A 191 -13.73 2.89 -9.25
C LEU A 191 -13.17 3.86 -8.20
N LEU A 192 -12.58 4.99 -8.65
CA LEU A 192 -12.06 6.01 -7.74
C LEU A 192 -13.14 6.58 -6.83
N LYS A 193 -14.33 6.82 -7.40
CA LYS A 193 -15.47 7.31 -6.63
C LYS A 193 -15.92 6.30 -5.58
N ASP A 194 -16.09 5.04 -5.97
CA ASP A 194 -16.54 3.96 -5.08
C ASP A 194 -15.57 3.77 -3.90
N VAL A 195 -14.24 3.75 -4.17
CA VAL A 195 -13.22 3.65 -3.11
C VAL A 195 -13.25 4.85 -2.16
N ASN A 196 -13.44 6.07 -2.68
CA ASN A 196 -13.53 7.25 -1.84
C ASN A 196 -14.82 7.27 -0.99
N ASP A 197 -15.93 6.77 -1.53
CA ASP A 197 -17.19 6.65 -0.80
C ASP A 197 -17.10 5.60 0.31
N ASP A 198 -16.48 4.44 0.06
CA ASP A 198 -16.22 3.38 1.05
C ASP A 198 -15.30 3.89 2.19
N GLU A 199 -14.24 4.63 1.86
CA GLU A 199 -13.35 5.21 2.88
C GLU A 199 -14.08 6.24 3.75
N ARG A 200 -14.93 7.06 3.13
CA ARG A 200 -15.74 8.03 3.85
C ARG A 200 -16.70 7.34 4.82
N GLU A 201 -17.37 6.28 4.40
CA GLU A 201 -18.27 5.50 5.25
C GLU A 201 -17.51 4.83 6.41
N MET A 202 -16.35 4.22 6.16
CA MET A 202 -15.51 3.65 7.22
C MET A 202 -15.01 4.71 8.21
N CYS A 203 -14.71 5.93 7.75
CA CYS A 203 -14.32 7.04 8.61
C CYS A 203 -15.51 7.49 9.48
N LEU A 204 -16.68 7.64 8.87
CA LEU A 204 -17.92 7.97 9.59
C LEU A 204 -18.25 6.93 10.65
N GLN A 205 -18.14 5.65 10.33
CA GLN A 205 -18.39 4.58 11.30
C GLN A 205 -17.45 4.68 12.50
N ARG A 206 -16.16 4.88 12.29
CA ARG A 206 -15.20 5.07 13.39
C ARG A 206 -15.51 6.30 14.25
N LEU A 207 -15.91 7.40 13.62
CA LEU A 207 -16.29 8.61 14.35
C LEU A 207 -17.56 8.38 15.18
N ARG A 208 -18.55 7.63 14.66
CA ARG A 208 -19.76 7.23 15.40
C ARG A 208 -19.40 6.36 16.59
N ASP A 209 -18.55 5.36 16.43
CA ASP A 209 -18.09 4.48 17.51
C ASP A 209 -17.36 5.30 18.58
N THR A 210 -16.45 6.20 18.19
CA THR A 210 -15.72 7.08 19.12
C THR A 210 -16.68 7.98 19.91
N PHE A 211 -17.68 8.55 19.26
CA PHE A 211 -18.71 9.37 19.92
C PHE A 211 -19.54 8.54 20.91
N LEU A 212 -19.98 7.35 20.54
CA LEU A 212 -20.77 6.46 21.42
C LEU A 212 -19.96 6.03 22.64
N ASP A 213 -18.68 5.74 22.47
CA ASP A 213 -17.79 5.42 23.59
C ASP A 213 -17.63 6.61 24.55
N ALA A 214 -17.38 7.80 24.01
CA ALA A 214 -17.28 9.03 24.80
C ALA A 214 -18.61 9.34 25.53
N TYR A 215 -19.73 9.15 24.86
CA TYR A 215 -21.07 9.33 25.45
C TYR A 215 -21.33 8.32 26.59
N SER A 216 -20.97 7.06 26.38
CA SER A 216 -21.10 6.02 27.40
C SER A 216 -20.24 6.32 28.64
N GLN A 217 -18.98 6.75 28.43
CA GLN A 217 -18.08 7.13 29.52
C GLN A 217 -18.60 8.32 30.30
N TRP A 218 -19.10 9.36 29.60
CA TRP A 218 -19.70 10.51 30.25
C TRP A 218 -20.95 10.14 31.06
N ARG A 219 -21.82 9.27 30.53
CA ARG A 219 -23.00 8.79 31.27
C ARG A 219 -22.65 8.02 32.55
N GLN A 220 -21.58 7.22 32.52
CA GLN A 220 -21.13 6.45 33.67
C GLN A 220 -20.43 7.32 34.73
N SER A 221 -19.67 8.33 34.28
CA SER A 221 -18.92 9.21 35.16
C SER A 221 -18.85 10.63 34.55
N PRO A 222 -19.82 11.50 34.90
CA PRO A 222 -19.90 12.84 34.33
C PRO A 222 -18.83 13.75 34.94
N THR A 223 -17.63 13.71 34.38
CA THR A 223 -16.51 14.58 34.70
C THR A 223 -16.32 15.64 33.61
N ALA A 224 -15.65 16.75 33.94
CA ALA A 224 -15.33 17.78 32.95
C ALA A 224 -14.48 17.23 31.80
N GLU A 225 -13.57 16.26 32.08
CA GLU A 225 -12.75 15.60 31.07
C GLU A 225 -13.59 14.76 30.09
N HIS A 226 -14.51 13.95 30.62
CA HIS A 226 -15.40 13.14 29.78
C HIS A 226 -16.37 14.02 28.97
N GLN A 227 -16.81 15.14 29.52
CA GLN A 227 -17.64 16.11 28.78
C GLN A 227 -16.86 16.75 27.64
N GLN A 228 -15.60 17.11 27.85
CA GLN A 228 -14.74 17.65 26.80
C GLN A 228 -14.53 16.65 25.66
N ARG A 229 -14.15 15.40 25.98
CA ARG A 229 -14.00 14.33 24.98
C ARG A 229 -15.27 14.10 24.16
N LEU A 230 -16.42 14.09 24.84
CA LEU A 230 -17.72 13.96 24.18
C LEU A 230 -17.99 15.11 23.21
N THR A 231 -17.69 16.34 23.62
CA THR A 231 -17.88 17.53 22.77
C THR A 231 -16.95 17.50 21.56
N GLU A 232 -15.67 17.10 21.76
CA GLU A 232 -14.68 16.98 20.68
C GLU A 232 -15.08 15.88 19.67
N SER A 233 -15.52 14.72 20.16
CA SER A 233 -15.97 13.63 19.28
C SER A 233 -17.26 13.97 18.53
N ALA A 234 -18.19 14.68 19.16
CA ALA A 234 -19.41 15.20 18.52
C ALA A 234 -19.09 16.21 17.41
N ALA A 235 -18.15 17.13 17.65
CA ALA A 235 -17.73 18.11 16.67
C ALA A 235 -17.05 17.46 15.46
N ALA A 236 -16.17 16.46 15.68
CA ALA A 236 -15.54 15.71 14.62
C ALA A 236 -16.56 14.96 13.75
N LEU A 237 -17.55 14.31 14.38
CA LEU A 237 -18.61 13.60 13.66
C LEU A 237 -19.49 14.57 12.86
N GLN A 238 -19.84 15.72 13.42
CA GLN A 238 -20.65 16.74 12.75
C GLN A 238 -19.96 17.35 11.52
N GLN A 239 -18.62 17.46 11.52
CA GLN A 239 -17.86 17.93 10.35
C GLN A 239 -17.97 16.97 9.16
N MET A 240 -18.06 15.67 9.41
CA MET A 240 -18.13 14.63 8.37
C MET A 240 -19.56 14.27 8.00
N ASP A 241 -20.49 14.32 8.94
CA ASP A 241 -21.91 14.01 8.78
C ASP A 241 -22.75 15.24 9.12
N SER A 242 -23.16 15.98 8.10
CA SER A 242 -23.98 17.20 8.25
C SER A 242 -25.40 16.93 8.79
N THR A 243 -25.84 15.68 8.81
CA THR A 243 -27.14 15.27 9.36
C THR A 243 -27.07 14.96 10.86
N PHE A 244 -25.86 14.75 11.38
CA PHE A 244 -25.65 14.52 12.80
C PHE A 244 -25.72 15.83 13.59
N HIS A 245 -26.62 15.88 14.56
CA HIS A 245 -26.77 17.02 15.46
C HIS A 245 -26.69 16.54 16.91
N TYR A 246 -25.69 17.01 17.63
CA TYR A 246 -25.57 16.83 19.07
C TYR A 246 -25.57 18.18 19.76
N ALA A 247 -26.60 18.43 20.60
CA ALA A 247 -26.64 19.59 21.48
C ALA A 247 -26.27 19.14 22.89
N PRO A 248 -25.11 19.57 23.44
CA PRO A 248 -24.77 19.25 24.82
C PRO A 248 -25.81 19.88 25.74
N SER A 249 -26.52 19.08 26.53
CA SER A 249 -27.40 19.54 27.61
C SER A 249 -26.54 20.23 28.66
N ILE A 250 -26.50 21.55 28.68
CA ILE A 250 -25.79 22.30 29.71
C ILE A 250 -26.58 22.12 31.02
N GLY A 251 -26.09 21.23 31.88
CA GLY A 251 -26.46 21.16 33.30
C GLY A 251 -27.80 20.53 33.61
N THR A 252 -27.79 19.23 33.80
CA THR A 252 -28.44 18.51 34.91
C THR A 252 -28.07 17.03 34.74
N ALA A 253 -27.54 16.39 35.80
CA ALA A 253 -27.35 14.95 35.81
C ALA A 253 -28.69 14.27 35.48
N PRO A 254 -28.74 13.30 34.55
CA PRO A 254 -29.98 12.62 34.23
C PRO A 254 -30.48 11.93 35.48
N SER A 255 -31.71 12.27 35.90
CA SER A 255 -32.47 11.46 36.87
C SER A 255 -32.68 10.04 36.27
N VAL A 256 -32.49 9.04 37.09
CA VAL A 256 -32.41 7.63 36.74
C VAL A 256 -33.74 7.01 36.19
N ASP A 257 -34.64 7.79 35.62
CA ASP A 257 -36.00 7.34 35.29
C ASP A 257 -36.51 7.77 33.90
N GLU A 258 -35.74 7.49 32.85
CA GLU A 258 -36.34 7.53 31.50
C GLU A 258 -35.97 6.25 30.72
N ARG A 259 -36.96 5.33 30.66
CA ARG A 259 -36.98 4.17 29.76
C ARG A 259 -36.99 4.69 28.30
N PRO A 260 -36.16 4.12 27.39
CA PRO A 260 -36.24 4.48 25.98
C PRO A 260 -37.57 4.03 25.37
N PRO A 261 -38.14 4.78 24.41
CA PRO A 261 -39.31 4.33 23.67
C PRO A 261 -38.94 3.15 22.77
N ALA A 262 -39.76 2.11 22.83
CA ALA A 262 -39.72 0.97 21.95
C ALA A 262 -40.05 1.38 20.51
N ALA A 263 -39.25 0.94 19.53
CA ALA A 263 -39.57 0.92 18.12
C ALA A 263 -39.59 -0.51 17.62
#